data_6ab7158c1fd571a9d37d27edff55d2b0
#
_entry.id   6ab7158c1fd571a9d37d27edff55d2b0
#
_cell.length_a   1.000
_cell.length_b   1.000
_cell.length_c   1.000
_cell.angle_alpha   90.00
_cell.angle_beta   90.00
_cell.angle_gamma   90.00
#
_symmetry.space_group_name_H-M   'P 1'
#
loop_
_entity.id
_entity.type
_entity.pdbx_description
1 polymer ?
#
loop_
_entity_poly.entity_id
_entity_poly.type
_entity_poly.pdbx_seq_one_letter_code
_entity_poly.pdbx_strand_id
1 'polypeptide(L)' 'PEGVNFIQDLIGLEVRDADTGKVYGKVTDIYQHGAADVYELKTPDGKELMFPAIPEVLLEKNIDDGYLVIRPLDGLFDEE' A
#
# COMPACT_ATOMS: atom_id res chain seq x y z
N PRO A 1 -5.63 16.25 -15.41
CA PRO A 1 -6.36 16.80 -14.36
C PRO A 1 -5.73 16.58 -13.07
N GLU A 2 -5.36 17.65 -12.61
CA GLU A 2 -4.72 17.68 -11.41
C GLU A 2 -5.65 17.27 -10.36
N GLY A 3 -5.16 16.72 -9.31
CA GLY A 3 -5.98 16.24 -8.24
C GLY A 3 -6.58 14.87 -8.46
N VAL A 4 -6.35 14.30 -9.63
CA VAL A 4 -6.87 12.99 -9.92
C VAL A 4 -5.75 12.00 -9.85
N ASN A 5 -5.90 11.00 -9.00
CA ASN A 5 -4.89 9.98 -8.86
C ASN A 5 -5.32 8.77 -9.63
N PHE A 6 -4.59 8.44 -10.65
CA PHE A 6 -4.89 7.26 -11.40
C PHE A 6 -4.18 6.09 -10.79
N ILE A 7 -4.70 4.90 -11.04
CA ILE A 7 -4.11 3.69 -10.49
C ILE A 7 -2.64 3.58 -10.90
N GLN A 8 -2.31 3.94 -12.12
CA GLN A 8 -0.94 3.85 -12.55
C GLN A 8 -0.02 4.80 -11.80
N ASP A 9 -0.55 5.86 -11.21
CA ASP A 9 0.28 6.72 -10.38
C ASP A 9 0.59 6.09 -9.04
N LEU A 10 -0.21 5.13 -8.63
CA LEU A 10 0.00 4.45 -7.36
C LEU A 10 0.86 3.21 -7.52
N ILE A 11 0.97 2.67 -8.72
CA ILE A 11 1.79 1.51 -8.96
C ILE A 11 3.26 1.91 -8.83
N GLY A 12 4.01 1.12 -8.12
CA GLY A 12 5.44 1.38 -7.94
C GLY A 12 5.78 2.19 -6.70
N LEU A 13 4.77 2.66 -5.97
CA LEU A 13 5.05 3.37 -4.73
C LEU A 13 5.56 2.38 -3.68
N GLU A 14 6.49 2.85 -2.86
CA GLU A 14 6.96 2.02 -1.75
C GLU A 14 5.92 1.98 -0.66
N VAL A 15 5.79 0.83 -0.02
CA VAL A 15 4.87 0.67 1.10
C VAL A 15 5.71 0.56 2.35
N ARG A 16 5.57 1.53 3.26
CA ARG A 16 6.39 1.62 4.45
C ARG A 16 5.57 1.45 5.71
N ASP A 17 6.21 0.91 6.74
CA ASP A 17 5.58 0.72 8.03
C ASP A 17 5.58 2.03 8.81
N ALA A 18 4.45 2.40 9.40
CA ALA A 18 4.33 3.65 10.13
C ALA A 18 5.14 3.63 11.43
N ASP A 19 5.34 2.47 12.02
CA ASP A 19 6.01 2.39 13.31
C ASP A 19 7.51 2.25 13.16
N THR A 20 7.98 1.46 12.21
CA THR A 20 9.39 1.15 12.12
C THR A 20 10.06 1.75 10.90
N GLY A 21 9.28 2.20 9.94
CA GLY A 21 9.84 2.70 8.68
C GLY A 21 10.28 1.61 7.73
N LYS A 22 9.99 0.37 8.07
CA LYS A 22 10.39 -0.73 7.21
C LYS A 22 9.67 -0.65 5.88
N VAL A 23 10.37 -0.94 4.80
CA VAL A 23 9.76 -1.00 3.48
C VAL A 23 9.32 -2.42 3.23
N TYR A 24 8.01 -2.61 3.08
CA TYR A 24 7.48 -3.94 2.81
C TYR A 24 7.69 -4.34 1.36
N GLY A 25 7.49 -3.41 0.45
CA GLY A 25 7.59 -3.70 -0.96
C GLY A 25 7.05 -2.55 -1.77
N LYS A 26 6.63 -2.82 -2.99
CA LYS A 26 6.09 -1.78 -3.86
C LYS A 26 4.74 -2.22 -4.38
N VAL A 27 3.86 -1.24 -4.57
CA VAL A 27 2.53 -1.51 -5.07
C VAL A 27 2.62 -2.04 -6.50
N THR A 28 1.99 -3.16 -6.76
CA THR A 28 1.99 -3.75 -8.07
C THR A 28 0.61 -3.74 -8.73
N ASP A 29 -0.43 -3.63 -7.92
CA ASP A 29 -1.77 -3.61 -8.50
C ASP A 29 -2.74 -3.04 -7.48
N ILE A 30 -3.90 -2.61 -7.96
CA ILE A 30 -4.92 -2.07 -7.09
C ILE A 30 -6.25 -2.60 -7.56
N TYR A 31 -7.02 -3.14 -6.63
CA TYR A 31 -8.34 -3.67 -6.93
C TYR A 31 -9.38 -2.81 -6.24
N GLN A 32 -10.41 -2.47 -6.97
CA GLN A 32 -11.47 -1.65 -6.43
C GLN A 32 -12.66 -2.54 -6.11
N HIS A 33 -13.00 -2.64 -4.86
CA HIS A 33 -14.06 -3.50 -4.41
C HIS A 33 -15.00 -2.73 -3.50
N GLY A 34 -16.08 -2.23 -4.05
CA GLY A 34 -17.10 -1.63 -3.22
C GLY A 34 -16.60 -0.46 -2.40
N ALA A 35 -16.68 -0.60 -1.10
CA ALA A 35 -16.42 0.53 -0.22
C ALA A 35 -14.96 0.90 -0.08
N ALA A 36 -14.06 0.00 -0.36
CA ALA A 36 -12.65 0.28 -0.16
C ALA A 36 -11.82 -0.36 -1.26
N ASP A 37 -10.70 0.28 -1.58
CA ASP A 37 -9.77 -0.30 -2.52
C ASP A 37 -8.87 -1.26 -1.79
N VAL A 38 -8.36 -2.25 -2.49
CA VAL A 38 -7.37 -3.17 -1.96
C VAL A 38 -6.11 -3.01 -2.78
N TYR A 39 -5.02 -2.71 -2.11
CA TYR A 39 -3.73 -2.51 -2.78
C TYR A 39 -2.92 -3.79 -2.66
N GLU A 40 -2.35 -4.21 -3.76
CA GLU A 40 -1.46 -5.36 -3.77
C GLU A 40 -0.03 -4.88 -3.89
N LEU A 41 0.85 -5.41 -3.08
CA LEU A 41 2.26 -5.06 -3.15
C LEU A 41 3.10 -6.32 -3.28
N LYS A 42 4.29 -6.16 -3.80
CA LYS A 42 5.21 -7.28 -3.93
C LYS A 42 6.46 -6.96 -3.14
N THR A 43 6.85 -7.89 -2.28
CA THR A 43 8.04 -7.71 -1.46
C THR A 43 9.28 -8.07 -2.24
N PRO A 44 10.46 -7.66 -1.77
CA PRO A 44 11.70 -8.05 -2.44
C PRO A 44 11.90 -9.55 -2.50
N ASP A 45 11.28 -10.30 -1.57
CA ASP A 45 11.37 -11.73 -1.59
C ASP A 45 10.53 -12.36 -2.67
N GLY A 46 9.65 -11.60 -3.31
CA GLY A 46 8.74 -12.13 -4.29
C GLY A 46 7.39 -12.49 -3.78
N LYS A 47 7.09 -12.18 -2.51
CA LYS A 47 5.77 -12.44 -1.96
C LYS A 47 4.81 -11.35 -2.38
N GLU A 48 3.56 -11.71 -2.50
CA GLU A 48 2.51 -10.75 -2.82
C GLU A 48 1.64 -10.58 -1.60
N LEU A 49 1.50 -9.35 -1.16
CA LEU A 49 0.70 -9.01 0.01
C LEU A 49 -0.37 -8.04 -0.40
N MET A 50 -1.47 -8.01 0.33
CA MET A 50 -2.55 -7.09 0.04
C MET A 50 -2.99 -6.41 1.32
N PHE A 51 -3.46 -5.19 1.19
CA PHE A 51 -4.03 -4.49 2.34
C PHE A 51 -5.14 -3.58 1.87
N PRO A 52 -6.16 -3.38 2.71
CA PRO A 52 -7.24 -2.46 2.35
C PRO A 52 -6.79 -1.02 2.55
N ALA A 53 -7.22 -0.14 1.65
CA ALA A 53 -6.86 1.27 1.73
C ALA A 53 -7.86 2.00 2.61
N ILE A 54 -7.90 1.62 3.87
CA ILE A 54 -8.79 2.24 4.85
C ILE A 54 -7.95 3.06 5.82
N PRO A 55 -8.55 4.07 6.46
CA PRO A 55 -7.77 4.97 7.33
C PRO A 55 -7.03 4.26 8.45
N GLU A 56 -7.56 3.14 8.94
CA GLU A 56 -6.90 2.41 9.99
C GLU A 56 -5.61 1.76 9.53
N VAL A 57 -5.47 1.50 8.23
CA VAL A 57 -4.31 0.83 7.68
C VAL A 57 -3.46 1.79 6.87
N LEU A 58 -4.06 2.47 5.92
CA LEU A 58 -3.33 3.40 5.06
C LEU A 58 -3.32 4.77 5.72
N LEU A 59 -2.23 5.10 6.39
CA LEU A 59 -2.15 6.32 7.17
C LEU A 59 -1.73 7.52 6.33
N GLU A 60 -0.87 7.29 5.34
CA GLU A 60 -0.40 8.39 4.52
C GLU A 60 -0.16 7.92 3.10
N LYS A 61 -0.53 8.74 2.15
CA LYS A 61 -0.29 8.45 0.75
C LYS A 61 0.49 9.63 0.17
N ASN A 62 1.77 9.44 -0.06
CA ASN A 62 2.63 10.51 -0.52
C ASN A 62 3.12 10.18 -1.93
N ILE A 63 2.33 10.59 -2.91
CA ILE A 63 2.64 10.29 -4.29
C ILE A 63 3.83 11.10 -4.76
N ASP A 64 3.97 12.31 -4.28
CA ASP A 64 5.08 13.17 -4.70
C ASP A 64 6.42 12.59 -4.33
N ASP A 65 6.53 11.98 -3.16
CA ASP A 65 7.78 11.37 -2.72
C ASP A 65 7.83 9.89 -3.06
N GLY A 66 6.73 9.33 -3.50
CA GLY A 66 6.73 7.97 -4.01
C GLY A 66 6.57 6.89 -2.96
N TYR A 67 5.81 7.13 -1.89
CA TYR A 67 5.62 6.09 -0.89
C TYR A 67 4.24 6.19 -0.24
N LEU A 68 3.87 5.07 0.39
CA LEU A 68 2.69 5.00 1.23
C LEU A 68 3.14 4.58 2.62
N VAL A 69 2.43 5.05 3.63
CA VAL A 69 2.72 4.65 5.01
C VAL A 69 1.52 3.89 5.53
N ILE A 70 1.74 2.68 5.98
CA ILE A 70 0.65 1.85 6.46
C ILE A 70 0.98 1.31 7.84
N ARG A 71 -0.06 0.92 8.54
CA ARG A 71 0.06 0.20 9.80
C ARG A 71 -0.76 -1.07 9.67
N PRO A 72 -0.13 -2.19 9.34
CA PRO A 72 -0.87 -3.43 9.15
C PRO A 72 -1.57 -3.84 10.44
N LEU A 73 -2.79 -4.29 10.30
CA LEU A 73 -3.51 -4.81 11.43
C LEU A 73 -2.93 -6.17 11.79
N ASP A 74 -3.19 -6.59 13.02
CA ASP A 74 -2.70 -7.87 13.47
C ASP A 74 -3.18 -8.96 12.52
N GLY A 75 -2.25 -9.76 12.03
CA GLY A 75 -2.60 -10.85 11.14
C GLY A 75 -2.77 -10.46 9.69
N LEU A 76 -2.67 -9.16 9.37
CA LEU A 76 -2.89 -8.74 7.99
C LEU A 76 -1.78 -9.25 7.09
N PHE A 77 -0.52 -9.11 7.53
CA PHE A 77 0.62 -9.63 6.79
C PHE A 77 1.18 -10.81 7.56
N ASP A 78 0.38 -11.82 7.73
CA ASP A 78 0.74 -12.93 8.54
C ASP A 78 1.69 -13.81 7.77
N GLU A 79 2.93 -13.60 7.91
CA GLU A 79 3.87 -14.28 7.21
C GLU A 79 4.48 -15.33 7.95
N GLU A 80 4.51 -15.50 8.93
CA GLU A 80 5.15 -16.36 9.66
C GLU A 80 5.47 -17.34 9.40
#